data_77d3b88b6b16c02d1d17afc982f1edb7
#
_entry.id   77d3b88b6b16c02d1d17afc982f1edb7
#
_cell.length_a   1.000
_cell.length_b   1.000
_cell.length_c   1.000
_cell.angle_alpha   90.00
_cell.angle_beta   90.00
_cell.angle_gamma   90.00
#
_symmetry.space_group_name_H-M   'P 1'
#
loop_
_entity.id
_entity.type
_entity.pdbx_description
1 polymer ?
#
loop_
_entity_poly.entity_id
_entity_poly.type
_entity_poly.pdbx_seq_one_letter_code
_entity_poly.pdbx_strand_id
1 'polypeptide(L)'
;QNGGYGTYDSASIPYAVSGTGTKTVSLYVDGVQQNAHTVTRSGTTNGSFEVSMTGLSVGRHTAQLVAEMETDDLTLKSESIHIDLLKAGTGAPFIGLKLIHADGHVLGRDEHLEPVLEAGRYEKLTFDWVAYDPDRVPAEVEFWKNGVKSSTVSAPRSMMTYSNRFTEEGTQTLVLKAGPTGYTLRIDVGESG
;
A
#
# COMPACT_ATOMS: atom_id res chain seq x y z
N GLN A 1 5.13 -10.92 12.29
CA GLN A 1 3.93 -10.52 11.56
C GLN A 1 4.11 -10.97 10.13
N ASN A 2 3.47 -12.03 9.79
CA ASN A 2 3.58 -12.65 8.48
C ASN A 2 2.45 -12.14 7.60
N GLY A 3 2.80 -11.50 6.53
CA GLY A 3 1.84 -11.04 5.56
C GLY A 3 1.54 -9.54 5.63
N GLY A 4 0.53 -9.10 4.94
CA GLY A 4 0.06 -7.72 4.92
C GLY A 4 -0.43 -7.26 6.28
N TYR A 5 -0.47 -5.98 6.48
CA TYR A 5 -1.03 -5.40 7.69
C TYR A 5 -2.48 -5.88 7.87
N GLY A 6 -2.81 -6.32 9.07
CA GLY A 6 -4.18 -6.64 9.44
C GLY A 6 -4.76 -7.96 8.96
N THR A 7 -3.93 -8.97 8.75
CA THR A 7 -4.42 -10.34 8.56
C THR A 7 -5.07 -10.94 9.81
N TYR A 8 -5.02 -10.23 10.94
CA TYR A 8 -5.57 -10.60 12.24
C TYR A 8 -6.60 -9.58 12.73
N ASP A 9 -7.01 -9.67 13.97
CA ASP A 9 -8.00 -8.76 14.57
C ASP A 9 -7.47 -7.35 14.83
N SER A 10 -6.17 -7.15 14.77
CA SER A 10 -5.53 -5.84 14.88
C SER A 10 -4.30 -5.73 13.98
N ALA A 11 -3.98 -4.51 13.58
CA ALA A 11 -2.78 -4.18 12.81
C ALA A 11 -2.08 -2.97 13.44
N SER A 12 -0.75 -3.00 13.44
CA SER A 12 0.07 -1.85 13.83
C SER A 12 0.66 -1.20 12.57
N ILE A 13 0.41 0.09 12.39
CA ILE A 13 0.89 0.86 11.24
C ILE A 13 1.94 1.86 11.71
N PRO A 14 3.24 1.57 11.54
CA PRO A 14 4.30 2.50 11.92
C PRO A 14 4.36 3.69 10.94
N TYR A 15 4.75 4.84 11.45
CA TYR A 15 5.01 6.02 10.64
C TYR A 15 6.25 6.78 11.15
N ALA A 16 6.85 7.55 10.25
CA ALA A 16 7.83 8.58 10.56
C ALA A 16 7.36 9.90 9.98
N VAL A 17 7.30 10.95 10.79
CA VAL A 17 6.94 12.30 10.36
C VAL A 17 8.08 13.26 10.64
N SER A 18 8.44 14.07 9.65
CA SER A 18 9.50 15.08 9.73
C SER A 18 8.94 16.48 9.50
N GLY A 19 9.57 17.46 10.08
CA GLY A 19 9.24 18.88 9.89
C GLY A 19 9.54 19.73 11.11
N THR A 20 9.32 21.03 11.00
CA THR A 20 9.44 21.99 12.08
C THR A 20 8.08 22.29 12.69
N GLY A 21 8.02 22.47 14.01
CA GLY A 21 6.78 22.83 14.70
C GLY A 21 5.81 21.66 14.91
N THR A 22 4.59 22.00 15.23
CA THR A 22 3.53 21.04 15.55
C THR A 22 2.95 20.43 14.28
N LYS A 23 2.87 19.10 14.25
CA LYS A 23 2.31 18.32 13.15
C LYS A 23 1.22 17.40 13.68
N THR A 24 0.20 17.19 12.90
CA THR A 24 -0.84 16.19 13.18
C THR A 24 -0.77 15.10 12.13
N VAL A 25 -0.57 13.85 12.56
CA VAL A 25 -0.63 12.68 11.68
C VAL A 25 -1.98 12.02 11.90
N SER A 26 -2.75 11.90 10.82
CA SER A 26 -4.09 11.32 10.84
C SER A 26 -4.13 10.00 10.10
N LEU A 27 -4.87 9.05 10.67
CA LEU A 27 -5.15 7.75 10.06
C LEU A 27 -6.60 7.70 9.59
N TYR A 28 -6.78 7.30 8.35
CA TYR A 28 -8.08 7.00 7.74
C TYR A 28 -8.12 5.52 7.36
N VAL A 29 -9.27 4.89 7.54
CA VAL A 29 -9.54 3.54 7.03
C VAL A 29 -10.78 3.61 6.14
N ASP A 30 -10.64 3.18 4.90
CA ASP A 30 -11.68 3.28 3.88
C ASP A 30 -12.28 4.71 3.76
N GLY A 31 -11.42 5.70 3.88
CA GLY A 31 -11.80 7.12 3.79
C GLY A 31 -12.38 7.74 5.05
N VAL A 32 -12.52 6.98 6.15
CA VAL A 32 -13.05 7.47 7.44
C VAL A 32 -11.92 7.65 8.43
N GLN A 33 -11.80 8.85 9.00
CA GLN A 33 -10.79 9.13 10.03
C GLN A 33 -11.02 8.28 11.28
N GLN A 34 -9.99 7.55 11.69
CA GLN A 34 -10.03 6.67 12.86
C GLN A 34 -9.31 7.29 14.06
N ASN A 35 -8.17 7.94 13.82
CA ASN A 35 -7.32 8.47 14.87
C ASN A 35 -6.40 9.57 14.35
N ALA A 36 -5.83 10.35 15.26
CA ALA A 36 -4.82 11.36 14.96
C ALA A 36 -3.84 11.50 16.13
N HIS A 37 -2.56 11.68 15.80
CA HIS A 37 -1.51 11.95 16.77
C HIS A 37 -0.91 13.32 16.54
N THR A 38 -0.77 14.11 17.59
CA THR A 38 -0.11 15.40 17.55
C THR A 38 1.34 15.27 17.97
N VAL A 39 2.25 15.78 17.13
CA VAL A 39 3.69 15.77 17.36
C VAL A 39 4.20 17.20 17.42
N THR A 40 4.70 17.63 18.57
CA THR A 40 5.18 19.00 18.80
C THR A 40 6.68 19.17 18.59
N ARG A 41 7.44 18.10 18.49
CA ARG A 41 8.90 18.13 18.33
C ARG A 41 9.30 18.45 16.90
N SER A 42 10.31 19.29 16.74
CA SER A 42 10.98 19.47 15.44
C SER A 42 11.88 18.28 15.13
N GLY A 43 12.10 18.06 13.82
CA GLY A 43 12.86 16.92 13.31
C GLY A 43 11.97 15.72 13.03
N THR A 44 12.58 14.54 12.99
CA THR A 44 11.87 13.27 12.70
C THR A 44 11.35 12.65 13.99
N THR A 45 10.08 12.30 13.99
CA THR A 45 9.42 11.55 15.08
C THR A 45 8.80 10.29 14.53
N ASN A 46 9.06 9.18 15.20
CA ASN A 46 8.47 7.88 14.88
C ASN A 46 7.27 7.63 15.80
N GLY A 47 6.24 7.01 15.26
CA GLY A 47 5.07 6.57 15.98
C GLY A 47 4.39 5.39 15.29
N SER A 48 3.27 4.94 15.85
CA SER A 48 2.44 3.92 15.23
C SER A 48 0.98 4.11 15.59
N PHE A 49 0.10 3.66 14.69
CA PHE A 49 -1.33 3.52 14.96
C PHE A 49 -1.68 2.05 15.14
N GLU A 50 -2.45 1.75 16.17
CA GLU A 50 -3.11 0.46 16.31
C GLU A 50 -4.50 0.54 15.67
N VAL A 51 -4.75 -0.35 14.72
CA VAL A 51 -6.01 -0.44 13.98
C VAL A 51 -6.75 -1.69 14.40
N SER A 52 -7.98 -1.53 14.92
CA SER A 52 -8.86 -2.67 15.14
C SER A 52 -9.43 -3.14 13.80
N MET A 53 -9.26 -4.41 13.48
CA MET A 53 -9.87 -5.04 12.31
C MET A 53 -11.25 -5.62 12.62
N THR A 54 -11.67 -5.58 13.90
CA THR A 54 -13.00 -6.02 14.33
C THR A 54 -14.05 -5.11 13.71
N GLY A 55 -15.05 -5.70 13.07
CA GLY A 55 -16.10 -4.95 12.39
C GLY A 55 -15.81 -4.62 10.93
N LEU A 56 -14.59 -4.79 10.45
CA LEU A 56 -14.30 -4.74 9.01
C LEU A 56 -14.77 -6.04 8.34
N SER A 57 -15.29 -5.92 7.13
CA SER A 57 -15.62 -7.09 6.32
C SER A 57 -14.36 -7.87 5.93
N VAL A 58 -14.53 -9.16 5.64
CA VAL A 58 -13.42 -9.98 5.11
C VAL A 58 -13.00 -9.43 3.75
N GLY A 59 -11.70 -9.27 3.55
CA GLY A 59 -11.14 -8.79 2.30
C GLY A 59 -10.14 -7.63 2.48
N ARG A 60 -9.94 -6.91 1.40
CA ARG A 60 -9.01 -5.78 1.33
C ARG A 60 -9.69 -4.47 1.75
N HIS A 61 -9.02 -3.74 2.63
CA HIS A 61 -9.34 -2.38 3.03
C HIS A 61 -8.14 -1.48 2.78
N THR A 62 -8.34 -0.17 2.79
CA THR A 62 -7.25 0.80 2.59
C THR A 62 -7.07 1.64 3.85
N ALA A 63 -5.86 1.65 4.39
CA ALA A 63 -5.42 2.64 5.37
C ALA A 63 -4.72 3.80 4.66
N GLN A 64 -4.96 5.01 5.11
CA GLN A 64 -4.35 6.23 4.59
C GLN A 64 -3.76 7.04 5.73
N LEU A 65 -2.51 7.47 5.59
CA LEU A 65 -1.85 8.38 6.50
C LEU A 65 -1.65 9.73 5.83
N VAL A 66 -1.97 10.79 6.56
CA VAL A 66 -1.77 12.19 6.14
C VAL A 66 -1.16 12.95 7.31
N ALA A 67 -0.11 13.71 7.06
CA ALA A 67 0.43 14.65 8.04
C ALA A 67 0.05 16.08 7.65
N GLU A 68 -0.36 16.86 8.63
CA GLU A 68 -0.67 18.28 8.49
C GLU A 68 0.19 19.09 9.45
N MET A 69 0.65 20.27 9.01
CA MET A 69 1.34 21.23 9.82
C MET A 69 0.71 22.60 9.61
N GLU A 70 0.27 23.21 10.68
CA GLU A 70 -0.25 24.58 10.64
C GLU A 70 0.89 25.57 10.84
N THR A 71 0.91 26.60 10.02
CA THR A 71 1.73 27.79 10.15
C THR A 71 0.81 28.99 10.33
N ASP A 72 1.38 30.18 10.66
CA ASP A 72 0.59 31.39 10.88
C ASP A 72 -0.27 31.79 9.67
N ASP A 73 0.11 31.36 8.46
CA ASP A 73 -0.52 31.79 7.22
C ASP A 73 -1.21 30.67 6.44
N LEU A 74 -0.87 29.40 6.65
CA LEU A 74 -1.44 28.30 5.87
C LEU A 74 -1.26 26.92 6.54
N THR A 75 -2.08 25.97 6.10
CA THR A 75 -1.95 24.55 6.44
C THR A 75 -1.17 23.83 5.34
N LEU A 76 -0.05 23.21 5.72
CA LEU A 76 0.74 22.35 4.86
C LEU A 76 0.30 20.90 5.04
N LYS A 77 0.08 20.19 3.94
CA LYS A 77 -0.27 18.76 3.95
C LYS A 77 0.80 17.95 3.28
N SER A 78 1.10 16.78 3.84
CA SER A 78 1.91 15.76 3.16
C SER A 78 1.11 15.10 2.03
N GLU A 79 1.81 14.42 1.15
CA GLU A 79 1.18 13.42 0.29
C GLU A 79 0.54 12.32 1.15
N SER A 80 -0.55 11.77 0.64
CA SER A 80 -1.20 10.63 1.29
C SER A 80 -0.40 9.37 1.05
N ILE A 81 -0.15 8.63 2.13
CA ILE A 81 0.46 7.30 2.08
C ILE A 81 -0.65 6.27 2.24
N HIS A 82 -0.77 5.33 1.29
CA HIS A 82 -1.80 4.29 1.28
C HIS A 82 -1.19 2.93 1.56
N ILE A 83 -1.87 2.16 2.42
CA ILE A 83 -1.46 0.82 2.84
C ILE A 83 -2.68 -0.09 2.74
N ASP A 84 -2.52 -1.28 2.17
CA ASP A 84 -3.59 -2.27 2.18
C ASP A 84 -3.67 -2.98 3.53
N LEU A 85 -4.88 -3.04 4.07
CA LEU A 85 -5.23 -3.83 5.24
C LEU A 85 -6.01 -5.07 4.78
N LEU A 86 -5.53 -6.26 5.14
CA LEU A 86 -6.16 -7.51 4.75
C LEU A 86 -6.87 -8.15 5.94
N LYS A 87 -8.20 -8.12 5.92
CA LYS A 87 -9.01 -8.81 6.93
C LYS A 87 -9.17 -10.26 6.54
N ALA A 88 -8.54 -11.15 7.31
CA ALA A 88 -8.64 -12.59 7.10
C ALA A 88 -10.04 -13.12 7.46
N GLY A 89 -10.43 -14.18 6.79
CA GLY A 89 -11.71 -14.88 7.00
C GLY A 89 -11.76 -16.16 6.17
N THR A 90 -12.95 -16.62 5.85
CA THR A 90 -13.17 -17.74 4.93
C THR A 90 -13.45 -17.21 3.52
N GLY A 91 -13.01 -17.91 2.50
CA GLY A 91 -13.31 -17.59 1.10
C GLY A 91 -12.09 -17.41 0.21
N ALA A 92 -12.21 -16.50 -0.77
CA ALA A 92 -11.17 -16.30 -1.78
C ALA A 92 -9.86 -15.74 -1.19
N PRO A 93 -8.71 -16.05 -1.80
CA PRO A 93 -7.42 -15.45 -1.43
C PRO A 93 -7.45 -13.91 -1.56
N PHE A 94 -6.64 -13.25 -0.75
CA PHE A 94 -6.46 -11.80 -0.80
C PHE A 94 -5.04 -11.45 -1.22
N ILE A 95 -4.90 -10.41 -2.02
CA ILE A 95 -3.62 -9.85 -2.42
C ILE A 95 -3.56 -8.41 -1.93
N GLY A 96 -2.46 -8.04 -1.32
CA GLY A 96 -2.21 -6.68 -0.88
C GLY A 96 -0.80 -6.23 -1.20
N LEU A 97 -0.63 -4.92 -1.30
CA LEU A 97 0.66 -4.27 -1.43
C LEU A 97 0.99 -3.51 -0.15
N LYS A 98 2.24 -3.57 0.22
CA LYS A 98 2.83 -2.67 1.21
C LYS A 98 3.33 -1.41 0.49
N LEU A 99 3.72 -0.41 1.28
CA LEU A 99 4.42 0.76 0.76
C LEU A 99 5.62 0.34 -0.09
N ILE A 100 5.79 1.01 -1.21
CA ILE A 100 6.95 0.81 -2.07
C ILE A 100 8.18 1.36 -1.36
N HIS A 101 9.16 0.49 -1.23
CA HIS A 101 10.47 0.85 -0.73
C HIS A 101 11.38 1.19 -1.89
N ALA A 102 12.56 1.68 -1.62
CA ALA A 102 13.59 2.06 -2.56
C ALA A 102 13.09 3.05 -3.64
N ASP A 103 13.78 4.09 -3.88
CA ASP A 103 13.50 5.10 -4.91
C ASP A 103 12.37 6.10 -4.61
N GLY A 104 11.81 6.08 -3.40
CA GLY A 104 10.87 7.11 -2.94
C GLY A 104 9.47 7.04 -3.54
N HIS A 105 9.13 5.98 -4.27
CA HIS A 105 7.78 5.79 -4.82
C HIS A 105 6.77 5.48 -3.72
N VAL A 106 5.65 6.15 -3.77
CA VAL A 106 4.52 5.96 -2.87
C VAL A 106 3.34 5.44 -3.68
N LEU A 107 2.70 4.37 -3.17
CA LEU A 107 1.49 3.86 -3.76
C LEU A 107 0.38 4.90 -3.62
N GLY A 108 -0.01 5.49 -4.74
CA GLY A 108 -1.14 6.40 -4.83
C GLY A 108 -2.46 5.67 -5.06
N ARG A 109 -3.54 6.43 -5.06
CA ARG A 109 -4.89 5.96 -5.43
C ARG A 109 -5.49 6.95 -6.41
N ASP A 110 -6.19 6.43 -7.41
CA ASP A 110 -6.98 7.26 -8.32
C ASP A 110 -8.33 7.66 -7.70
N GLU A 111 -9.16 8.34 -8.47
CA GLU A 111 -10.50 8.79 -8.05
C GLU A 111 -11.46 7.64 -7.68
N HIS A 112 -11.16 6.41 -8.14
CA HIS A 112 -11.91 5.20 -7.81
C HIS A 112 -11.25 4.37 -6.70
N LEU A 113 -10.25 4.94 -5.99
CA LEU A 113 -9.45 4.27 -4.96
C LEU A 113 -8.64 3.07 -5.48
N GLU A 114 -8.43 2.96 -6.79
CA GLU A 114 -7.59 1.93 -7.37
C GLU A 114 -6.08 2.30 -7.26
N PRO A 115 -5.21 1.32 -7.02
CA PRO A 115 -3.79 1.60 -6.80
C PRO A 115 -3.09 2.06 -8.08
N VAL A 116 -2.32 3.13 -7.94
CA VAL A 116 -1.54 3.75 -9.01
C VAL A 116 -0.12 4.01 -8.56
N LEU A 117 0.85 3.70 -9.43
CA LEU A 117 2.24 4.05 -9.28
C LEU A 117 2.71 4.92 -10.43
N GLU A 118 3.54 5.89 -10.11
CA GLU A 118 4.28 6.66 -11.10
C GLU A 118 5.73 6.16 -11.16
N ALA A 119 6.26 5.97 -12.34
CA ALA A 119 7.64 5.55 -12.57
C ALA A 119 8.24 6.24 -13.78
N GLY A 120 9.55 6.45 -13.78
CA GLY A 120 10.28 6.87 -14.96
C GLY A 120 10.50 5.69 -15.91
N ARG A 121 10.64 5.99 -17.20
CA ARG A 121 11.02 4.99 -18.20
C ARG A 121 12.38 4.39 -17.84
N TYR A 122 12.51 3.07 -17.92
CA TYR A 122 13.69 2.27 -17.52
C TYR A 122 14.00 2.29 -16.03
N GLU A 123 13.25 2.99 -15.23
CA GLU A 123 13.40 2.96 -13.79
C GLU A 123 13.07 1.57 -13.22
N LYS A 124 13.84 1.14 -12.25
CA LYS A 124 13.57 -0.12 -11.55
C LYS A 124 12.52 0.11 -10.49
N LEU A 125 11.33 -0.37 -10.75
CA LEU A 125 10.24 -0.37 -9.78
C LEU A 125 10.34 -1.60 -8.89
N THR A 126 10.29 -1.38 -7.58
CA THR A 126 10.32 -2.46 -6.57
C THR A 126 9.18 -2.23 -5.59
N PHE A 127 8.41 -3.27 -5.31
CA PHE A 127 7.36 -3.22 -4.30
C PHE A 127 7.22 -4.55 -3.55
N ASP A 128 6.72 -4.46 -2.32
CA ASP A 128 6.40 -5.60 -1.50
C ASP A 128 4.93 -5.98 -1.67
N TRP A 129 4.67 -7.26 -1.77
CA TRP A 129 3.32 -7.81 -1.90
C TRP A 129 3.13 -9.04 -1.04
N VAL A 130 1.89 -9.36 -0.76
CA VAL A 130 1.49 -10.55 -0.01
C VAL A 130 0.23 -11.13 -0.60
N ALA A 131 0.15 -12.44 -0.68
CA ALA A 131 -1.09 -13.15 -0.94
C ALA A 131 -1.43 -14.02 0.26
N TYR A 132 -2.65 -13.90 0.73
CA TYR A 132 -3.16 -14.64 1.88
C TYR A 132 -4.33 -15.51 1.46
N ASP A 133 -4.22 -16.82 1.67
CA ASP A 133 -5.31 -17.76 1.51
C ASP A 133 -5.86 -18.12 2.90
N PRO A 134 -7.12 -17.78 3.22
CA PRO A 134 -7.73 -18.10 4.49
C PRO A 134 -7.85 -19.60 4.74
N ASP A 135 -7.92 -20.42 3.70
CA ASP A 135 -7.99 -21.89 3.80
C ASP A 135 -6.64 -22.55 4.08
N ARG A 136 -5.60 -21.74 4.33
CA ARG A 136 -4.25 -22.19 4.70
C ARG A 136 -3.50 -22.97 3.61
N VAL A 137 -3.93 -22.90 2.39
CA VAL A 137 -3.22 -23.41 1.22
C VAL A 137 -2.23 -22.33 0.74
N PRO A 138 -1.00 -22.68 0.33
CA PRO A 138 -0.13 -21.73 -0.35
C PRO A 138 -0.82 -21.18 -1.59
N ALA A 139 -0.98 -19.88 -1.69
CA ALA A 139 -1.56 -19.27 -2.86
C ALA A 139 -0.56 -19.33 -4.02
N GLU A 140 -1.01 -19.71 -5.20
CA GLU A 140 -0.26 -19.53 -6.43
C GLU A 140 -0.67 -18.20 -7.05
N VAL A 141 0.30 -17.32 -7.32
CA VAL A 141 0.07 -15.98 -7.85
C VAL A 141 0.65 -15.87 -9.24
N GLU A 142 -0.20 -15.52 -10.20
CA GLU A 142 0.19 -15.20 -11.56
C GLU A 142 0.39 -13.68 -11.72
N PHE A 143 1.50 -13.30 -12.37
CA PHE A 143 1.76 -11.91 -12.74
C PHE A 143 1.46 -11.70 -14.22
N TRP A 144 0.56 -10.75 -14.49
CA TRP A 144 0.14 -10.39 -15.84
C TRP A 144 0.54 -8.95 -16.12
N LYS A 145 1.38 -8.75 -17.12
CA LYS A 145 1.82 -7.43 -17.57
C LYS A 145 1.14 -7.08 -18.87
N ASN A 146 0.35 -6.01 -18.89
CA ASN A 146 -0.41 -5.56 -20.07
C ASN A 146 -1.22 -6.69 -20.73
N GLY A 147 -1.89 -7.51 -19.93
CA GLY A 147 -2.72 -8.60 -20.42
C GLY A 147 -1.96 -9.88 -20.83
N VAL A 148 -0.65 -9.90 -20.65
CA VAL A 148 0.19 -11.07 -20.97
C VAL A 148 0.77 -11.65 -19.69
N LYS A 149 0.58 -12.95 -19.48
CA LYS A 149 1.15 -13.65 -18.32
C LYS A 149 2.67 -13.68 -18.44
N SER A 150 3.34 -13.11 -17.42
CA SER A 150 4.81 -13.02 -17.37
C SER A 150 5.43 -14.07 -16.47
N SER A 151 4.81 -14.41 -15.34
CA SER A 151 5.34 -15.40 -14.40
C SER A 151 4.27 -15.92 -13.47
N THR A 152 4.60 -17.03 -12.80
CA THR A 152 3.81 -17.62 -11.73
C THR A 152 4.71 -17.87 -10.54
N VAL A 153 4.25 -17.49 -9.35
CA VAL A 153 5.00 -17.59 -8.10
C VAL A 153 4.15 -18.33 -7.08
N SER A 154 4.75 -19.31 -6.40
CA SER A 154 4.15 -19.87 -5.20
C SER A 154 4.31 -18.87 -4.06
N ALA A 155 3.21 -18.32 -3.57
CA ALA A 155 3.21 -17.29 -2.56
C ALA A 155 3.16 -17.91 -1.15
N PRO A 156 4.26 -17.89 -0.40
CA PRO A 156 4.19 -18.17 1.03
C PRO A 156 3.37 -17.08 1.73
N ARG A 157 2.89 -17.35 2.94
CA ARG A 157 2.13 -16.39 3.75
C ARG A 157 2.97 -15.25 4.33
N SER A 158 4.09 -14.94 3.70
CA SER A 158 5.00 -13.88 4.07
C SER A 158 5.12 -12.87 2.95
N MET A 159 5.49 -11.66 3.29
CA MET A 159 5.74 -10.59 2.34
C MET A 159 6.81 -11.02 1.33
N MET A 160 6.56 -10.78 0.05
CA MET A 160 7.48 -11.01 -1.05
C MET A 160 7.78 -9.70 -1.78
N THR A 161 8.89 -9.64 -2.50
CA THR A 161 9.29 -8.48 -3.27
C THR A 161 9.15 -8.77 -4.76
N TYR A 162 8.54 -7.84 -5.47
CA TYR A 162 8.51 -7.79 -6.93
C TYR A 162 9.44 -6.68 -7.42
N SER A 163 10.16 -6.92 -8.51
CA SER A 163 11.03 -5.92 -9.10
C SER A 163 11.04 -6.04 -10.62
N ASN A 164 10.79 -4.95 -11.31
CA ASN A 164 10.78 -4.92 -12.78
C ASN A 164 11.08 -3.50 -13.29
N ARG A 165 11.41 -3.42 -14.59
CA ARG A 165 11.55 -2.16 -15.33
C ARG A 165 10.47 -2.06 -16.37
N PHE A 166 9.94 -0.87 -16.55
CA PHE A 166 8.97 -0.56 -17.61
C PHE A 166 9.68 0.26 -18.68
N THR A 167 9.61 -0.21 -19.92
CA THR A 167 10.36 0.36 -21.05
C THR A 167 9.47 1.18 -21.99
N GLU A 168 8.17 0.99 -21.91
CA GLU A 168 7.18 1.71 -22.70
C GLU A 168 6.59 2.85 -21.87
N GLU A 169 6.48 4.02 -22.45
CA GLU A 169 5.82 5.17 -21.86
C GLU A 169 4.29 5.01 -21.85
N GLY A 170 3.64 5.73 -20.96
CA GLY A 170 2.19 5.71 -20.81
C GLY A 170 1.72 4.76 -19.71
N THR A 171 0.42 4.49 -19.74
CA THR A 171 -0.21 3.63 -18.72
C THR A 171 0.08 2.17 -18.97
N GLN A 172 0.73 1.54 -18.01
CA GLN A 172 1.00 0.10 -17.97
C GLN A 172 0.12 -0.54 -16.90
N THR A 173 -0.22 -1.80 -17.09
CA THR A 173 -1.04 -2.55 -16.13
C THR A 173 -0.30 -3.80 -15.66
N LEU A 174 -0.20 -3.96 -14.35
CA LEU A 174 0.26 -5.18 -13.72
C LEU A 174 -0.87 -5.78 -12.91
N VAL A 175 -1.24 -7.02 -13.22
CA VAL A 175 -2.28 -7.74 -12.48
C VAL A 175 -1.65 -8.93 -11.77
N LEU A 176 -1.89 -9.01 -10.46
CA LEU A 176 -1.57 -10.16 -9.64
C LEU A 176 -2.86 -10.97 -9.46
N LYS A 177 -2.85 -12.24 -9.88
CA LYS A 177 -4.02 -13.12 -9.77
C LYS A 177 -3.73 -14.30 -8.85
N ALA A 178 -4.59 -14.49 -7.85
CA ALA A 178 -4.59 -15.66 -6.99
C ALA A 178 -5.97 -16.33 -7.09
N GLY A 179 -6.08 -17.37 -7.88
CA GLY A 179 -7.37 -18.01 -8.18
C GLY A 179 -8.38 -17.01 -8.75
N PRO A 180 -9.57 -16.85 -8.15
CA PRO A 180 -10.59 -15.92 -8.62
C PRO A 180 -10.32 -14.45 -8.24
N THR A 181 -9.32 -14.20 -7.39
CA THR A 181 -9.01 -12.85 -6.89
C THR A 181 -7.90 -12.22 -7.72
N GLY A 182 -8.09 -10.99 -8.14
CA GLY A 182 -7.09 -10.18 -8.83
C GLY A 182 -6.79 -8.89 -8.08
N TYR A 183 -5.55 -8.43 -8.17
CA TYR A 183 -5.11 -7.11 -7.74
C TYR A 183 -4.53 -6.39 -8.96
N THR A 184 -5.17 -5.31 -9.38
CA THR A 184 -4.72 -4.53 -10.53
C THR A 184 -3.96 -3.31 -10.05
N LEU A 185 -2.71 -3.18 -10.52
CA LEU A 185 -1.86 -2.03 -10.28
C LEU A 185 -1.66 -1.28 -11.60
N ARG A 186 -2.10 -0.02 -11.64
CA ARG A 186 -1.78 0.88 -12.74
C ARG A 186 -0.41 1.50 -12.50
N ILE A 187 0.41 1.54 -13.53
CA ILE A 187 1.73 2.14 -13.50
C ILE A 187 1.79 3.16 -14.62
N ASP A 188 1.83 4.43 -14.27
CA ASP A 188 1.97 5.53 -15.22
C ASP A 188 3.46 5.81 -15.42
N VAL A 189 3.95 5.44 -16.59
CA VAL A 189 5.37 5.55 -16.96
C VAL A 189 5.59 6.83 -17.76
N GLY A 190 6.30 7.77 -17.17
CA GLY A 190 6.70 9.02 -17.80
C GLY A 190 8.05 8.95 -18.48
N GLU A 191 8.43 10.05 -19.13
CA GLU A 191 9.79 10.20 -19.68
C GLU A 191 10.82 10.03 -18.54
N SER A 192 11.96 9.43 -18.88
CA SER A 192 13.10 9.38 -17.96
C SER A 192 13.60 10.80 -17.73
N GLY A 193 13.55 11.22 -16.48
CA GLY A 193 14.13 12.50 -16.06
C GLY A 193 15.67 12.51 -16.16
#